data_d07744a3e3d904cbd20ef71b4614d4b7
#
_entry.id   d07744a3e3d904cbd20ef71b4614d4b7
#
_cell.length_a   1.000
_cell.length_b   1.000
_cell.length_c   1.000
_cell.angle_alpha   90.00
_cell.angle_beta   90.00
_cell.angle_gamma   90.00
#
_symmetry.space_group_name_H-M   'P 1'
#
loop_
_entity.id
_entity.type
_entity.pdbx_description
1 polymer ?
#
loop_
_entity_poly.entity_id
_entity_poly.type
_entity_poly.pdbx_seq_one_letter_code
_entity_poly.pdbx_strand_id
1 'polypeptide(L)'
;MSDEDTPDVSRRNVLKATGSAIAATSVASVAGATPGREPGPKTDEVLVGVSAGAGRPRDVVAQEVPEEGRIVHENRGLRYVAVKFNGAEEARDNFLRTVTDRRPIKYAEVNGTYETLLTPSDSLYGNQYAPQQVDADAAWDTTLGSGSVTIAIVDTGTQYDHPDLDGNRSSLDSNSGQDFADNDEDPYPDVLSDEYHGTHVAGIAGAETDNGEGIAGISDSDLLFARALDESGSGSFSDIADAVEYATNEGADIINMSLGGSSGSSTLKNAVEYAYNNGVYIAASAGNSGPCTDCVGYPAAYSECVAVSALDSSESLASYSSTGSEVELAAPGSSVLSTYPDSTYDNLSGTSMASPVVAGVAGLALDVWDVDNVTLRNHLNDTATDEGLGSNEQGNGQVNARAAVETDPSGGGGGGGTCGAPSTSASVSDSLSDYTDSDCYYYGWNYSDPCQVVVELDGPSDADFDLYVNDGTGDCPTTSSYDYRSISTDSQETVTIDNPDTSTDLYMLVDSYSGSGGYTLTITEKTT
;
A
#
# COMPACT_ATOMS: atom_id res chain seq x y z
N MET A 1 -23.00 52.77 33.96
CA MET A 1 -23.98 51.78 33.51
C MET A 1 -23.19 50.89 32.61
N SER A 2 -22.48 50.12 33.23
CA SER A 2 -22.36 48.69 33.53
C SER A 2 -22.51 47.86 32.25
N ASP A 3 -21.33 47.63 31.61
CA ASP A 3 -21.13 46.53 30.66
C ASP A 3 -21.07 45.23 31.50
N GLU A 4 -21.99 44.32 31.21
CA GLU A 4 -21.97 42.98 31.79
C GLU A 4 -20.93 42.14 31.06
N ASP A 5 -19.86 41.79 31.75
CA ASP A 5 -18.89 40.74 31.39
C ASP A 5 -19.61 39.41 31.28
N THR A 6 -19.82 38.93 30.07
CA THR A 6 -20.12 37.51 29.82
C THR A 6 -18.84 36.73 29.88
N PRO A 7 -18.68 35.77 30.79
CA PRO A 7 -17.48 34.97 30.84
C PRO A 7 -17.37 34.06 29.59
N ASP A 8 -16.26 34.13 28.91
CA ASP A 8 -15.86 33.23 27.84
C ASP A 8 -15.67 31.81 28.45
N VAL A 9 -16.65 30.94 28.20
CA VAL A 9 -16.62 29.57 28.70
C VAL A 9 -16.05 28.66 27.59
N SER A 10 -14.75 28.44 27.64
CA SER A 10 -14.10 27.51 26.70
C SER A 10 -14.74 26.10 26.79
N ARG A 11 -14.80 25.39 25.67
CA ARG A 11 -15.36 24.02 25.57
C ARG A 11 -14.78 23.07 26.66
N ARG A 12 -13.53 23.27 27.02
CA ARG A 12 -12.84 22.51 28.07
C ARG A 12 -13.45 22.75 29.49
N ASN A 13 -13.96 23.95 29.75
CA ASN A 13 -14.61 24.28 31.02
C ASN A 13 -16.05 23.76 31.08
N VAL A 14 -16.74 23.68 29.94
CA VAL A 14 -18.08 23.05 29.85
C VAL A 14 -18.01 21.57 30.16
N LEU A 15 -17.02 20.84 29.61
CA LEU A 15 -16.81 19.43 29.89
C LEU A 15 -16.46 19.16 31.36
N LYS A 16 -15.66 20.03 31.98
CA LYS A 16 -15.36 19.93 33.44
C LYS A 16 -16.56 20.21 34.32
N ALA A 17 -17.40 21.17 33.94
CA ALA A 17 -18.61 21.52 34.70
C ALA A 17 -19.70 20.43 34.58
N THR A 18 -19.88 19.83 33.39
CA THR A 18 -20.81 18.71 33.19
C THR A 18 -20.35 17.43 33.85
N GLY A 19 -19.04 17.14 33.85
CA GLY A 19 -18.49 15.98 34.56
C GLY A 19 -18.71 16.02 36.06
N SER A 20 -18.67 17.22 36.70
CA SER A 20 -18.92 17.38 38.14
C SER A 20 -20.40 17.36 38.50
N ALA A 21 -21.30 17.74 37.59
CA ALA A 21 -22.75 17.72 37.86
C ALA A 21 -23.38 16.33 37.66
N ILE A 22 -22.80 15.47 36.85
CA ILE A 22 -23.26 14.10 36.62
C ILE A 22 -22.88 13.17 37.78
N ALA A 23 -21.84 13.50 38.56
CA ALA A 23 -21.42 12.73 39.70
C ALA A 23 -22.37 12.86 40.92
N ALA A 24 -23.33 13.79 40.92
CA ALA A 24 -24.16 14.09 42.09
C ALA A 24 -25.63 13.60 42.04
N THR A 25 -26.14 13.07 40.91
CA THR A 25 -27.59 12.78 40.81
C THR A 25 -28.01 11.53 40.04
N SER A 26 -27.15 10.54 39.81
CA SER A 26 -27.62 9.26 39.25
C SER A 26 -26.90 8.07 39.84
N VAL A 27 -27.28 7.68 41.05
CA VAL A 27 -27.12 6.29 41.48
C VAL A 27 -28.28 5.48 40.88
N ALA A 28 -28.27 5.37 39.56
CA ALA A 28 -29.10 4.43 38.81
C ALA A 28 -28.28 3.92 37.64
N SER A 29 -27.62 2.76 37.87
CA SER A 29 -27.05 1.87 36.84
C SER A 29 -26.16 2.54 35.79
N VAL A 30 -25.06 3.17 36.18
CA VAL A 30 -23.85 3.11 35.38
C VAL A 30 -23.45 1.64 35.38
N ALA A 31 -23.43 1.00 34.22
CA ALA A 31 -22.76 -0.28 34.07
C ALA A 31 -21.30 -0.03 34.47
N GLY A 32 -21.00 -0.21 35.77
CA GLY A 32 -19.67 0.03 36.29
C GLY A 32 -18.70 -0.89 35.56
N ALA A 33 -17.55 -0.37 35.17
CA ALA A 33 -16.46 -1.22 34.73
C ALA A 33 -16.35 -2.43 35.65
N THR A 34 -16.28 -3.63 35.10
CA THR A 34 -16.23 -4.85 35.93
C THR A 34 -14.97 -4.77 36.80
N PRO A 35 -15.09 -4.70 38.13
CA PRO A 35 -13.93 -4.58 39.00
C PRO A 35 -12.92 -5.70 38.72
N GLY A 36 -11.65 -5.34 38.51
CA GLY A 36 -10.57 -6.29 38.28
C GLY A 36 -10.31 -6.65 36.82
N ARG A 37 -10.94 -5.95 35.84
CA ARG A 37 -10.51 -6.02 34.43
C ARG A 37 -9.44 -4.96 34.15
N GLU A 38 -8.33 -5.40 33.59
CA GLU A 38 -7.25 -4.49 33.17
C GLU A 38 -7.75 -3.57 32.05
N PRO A 39 -7.31 -2.32 31.99
CA PRO A 39 -7.54 -1.44 30.83
C PRO A 39 -6.89 -1.99 29.55
N GLY A 40 -7.30 -1.46 28.41
CA GLY A 40 -6.69 -1.75 27.12
C GLY A 40 -7.39 -2.83 26.28
N PRO A 41 -6.83 -3.20 25.13
CA PRO A 41 -7.36 -4.18 24.19
C PRO A 41 -7.67 -5.53 24.83
N LYS A 42 -8.65 -6.24 24.29
CA LYS A 42 -9.17 -7.52 24.80
C LYS A 42 -9.18 -8.61 23.74
N THR A 43 -8.21 -8.58 22.84
CA THR A 43 -8.13 -9.49 21.67
C THR A 43 -8.09 -10.98 22.04
N ASP A 44 -7.76 -11.30 23.29
CA ASP A 44 -7.83 -12.64 23.86
C ASP A 44 -9.23 -13.02 24.40
N GLU A 45 -10.25 -12.19 24.16
CA GLU A 45 -11.63 -12.42 24.57
C GLU A 45 -12.57 -12.62 23.40
N VAL A 46 -13.55 -13.49 23.53
CA VAL A 46 -14.68 -13.69 22.62
C VAL A 46 -15.96 -13.15 23.26
N LEU A 47 -16.66 -12.25 22.58
CA LEU A 47 -17.99 -11.80 22.95
C LEU A 47 -19.03 -12.79 22.43
N VAL A 48 -19.90 -13.29 23.29
CA VAL A 48 -20.94 -14.26 22.93
C VAL A 48 -22.32 -13.70 23.28
N GLY A 49 -23.11 -13.42 22.26
CA GLY A 49 -24.47 -12.89 22.38
C GLY A 49 -25.51 -14.00 22.51
N VAL A 50 -26.47 -13.83 23.45
CA VAL A 50 -27.49 -14.83 23.79
C VAL A 50 -28.90 -14.32 23.53
N SER A 51 -29.75 -15.18 22.96
CA SER A 51 -31.15 -14.88 22.63
C SER A 51 -31.95 -14.36 23.81
N ALA A 52 -32.92 -13.47 23.55
CA ALA A 52 -33.77 -12.87 24.59
C ALA A 52 -34.59 -13.89 25.39
N GLY A 53 -35.04 -14.96 24.77
CA GLY A 53 -35.83 -16.03 25.39
C GLY A 53 -35.02 -17.11 26.13
N ALA A 54 -33.70 -17.10 26.03
CA ALA A 54 -32.81 -18.00 26.73
C ALA A 54 -32.60 -17.54 28.17
N GLY A 55 -32.18 -18.42 29.04
CA GLY A 55 -31.88 -18.12 30.45
C GLY A 55 -30.84 -16.97 30.62
N ARG A 56 -30.23 -16.88 31.77
CA ARG A 56 -29.19 -15.91 32.05
C ARG A 56 -27.99 -16.12 31.09
N PRO A 57 -27.46 -15.09 30.45
CA PRO A 57 -26.38 -15.23 29.46
C PRO A 57 -25.18 -16.05 29.95
N ARG A 58 -24.71 -15.75 31.17
CA ARG A 58 -23.61 -16.49 31.80
C ARG A 58 -23.88 -17.99 31.94
N ASP A 59 -25.10 -18.37 32.33
CA ASP A 59 -25.45 -19.78 32.56
C ASP A 59 -25.59 -20.55 31.24
N VAL A 60 -26.02 -19.87 30.20
CA VAL A 60 -26.12 -20.42 28.82
C VAL A 60 -24.74 -20.66 28.24
N VAL A 61 -23.86 -19.64 28.26
CA VAL A 61 -22.53 -19.71 27.63
C VAL A 61 -21.58 -20.59 28.46
N ALA A 62 -21.71 -20.64 29.79
CA ALA A 62 -20.86 -21.47 30.64
C ALA A 62 -20.88 -22.97 30.32
N GLN A 63 -21.92 -23.45 29.64
CA GLN A 63 -22.06 -24.86 29.22
C GLN A 63 -21.22 -25.18 27.97
N GLU A 64 -20.81 -24.16 27.25
CA GLU A 64 -20.09 -24.27 25.97
C GLU A 64 -18.62 -23.84 26.08
N VAL A 65 -18.22 -23.17 27.18
CA VAL A 65 -16.85 -22.68 27.39
C VAL A 65 -15.89 -23.85 27.60
N PRO A 66 -14.84 -24.03 26.80
CA PRO A 66 -13.84 -25.08 26.99
C PRO A 66 -12.97 -24.82 28.23
N GLU A 67 -12.13 -25.80 28.62
CA GLU A 67 -11.28 -25.70 29.81
C GLU A 67 -10.28 -24.54 29.75
N GLU A 68 -9.83 -24.17 28.57
CA GLU A 68 -8.90 -23.08 28.29
C GLU A 68 -9.57 -21.70 28.41
N GLY A 69 -10.90 -21.65 28.31
CA GLY A 69 -11.69 -20.42 28.36
C GLY A 69 -12.26 -20.15 29.78
N ARG A 70 -12.44 -18.87 30.10
CA ARG A 70 -13.16 -18.46 31.31
C ARG A 70 -14.04 -17.24 31.04
N ILE A 71 -15.26 -17.23 31.59
CA ILE A 71 -16.14 -16.05 31.52
C ILE A 71 -15.60 -14.97 32.46
N VAL A 72 -15.22 -13.83 31.90
CA VAL A 72 -14.65 -12.67 32.60
C VAL A 72 -15.61 -11.50 32.74
N HIS A 73 -16.66 -11.44 31.90
CA HIS A 73 -17.68 -10.38 31.95
C HIS A 73 -19.07 -10.90 31.57
N GLU A 74 -20.11 -10.26 32.09
CA GLU A 74 -21.51 -10.47 31.69
C GLU A 74 -22.23 -9.12 31.59
N ASN A 75 -22.79 -8.82 30.43
CA ASN A 75 -23.76 -7.73 30.29
C ASN A 75 -25.18 -8.31 30.14
N ARG A 76 -26.00 -8.15 31.20
CA ARG A 76 -27.36 -8.70 31.21
C ARG A 76 -28.35 -7.89 30.37
N GLY A 77 -28.11 -6.58 30.24
CA GLY A 77 -28.96 -5.70 29.46
C GLY A 77 -28.84 -5.96 27.97
N LEU A 78 -27.61 -6.02 27.45
CA LEU A 78 -27.29 -6.35 26.05
C LEU A 78 -27.19 -7.85 25.79
N ARG A 79 -27.28 -8.67 26.84
CA ARG A 79 -27.34 -10.13 26.80
C ARG A 79 -26.13 -10.79 26.16
N TYR A 80 -24.91 -10.36 26.51
CA TYR A 80 -23.68 -11.03 26.11
C TYR A 80 -22.77 -11.33 27.28
N VAL A 81 -21.82 -12.23 27.08
CA VAL A 81 -20.69 -12.49 27.96
C VAL A 81 -19.38 -12.38 27.21
N ALA A 82 -18.29 -12.02 27.90
CA ALA A 82 -16.93 -12.13 27.39
C ALA A 82 -16.26 -13.37 27.99
N VAL A 83 -15.69 -14.19 27.13
CA VAL A 83 -14.91 -15.39 27.43
C VAL A 83 -13.46 -15.14 27.08
N LYS A 84 -12.56 -15.20 28.04
CA LYS A 84 -11.12 -14.95 27.87
C LYS A 84 -10.35 -16.26 27.70
N PHE A 85 -9.40 -16.27 26.77
CA PHE A 85 -8.51 -17.38 26.44
C PHE A 85 -7.05 -16.96 26.64
N ASN A 86 -6.47 -17.22 27.81
CA ASN A 86 -5.11 -16.78 28.12
C ASN A 86 -4.07 -17.56 27.28
N GLY A 87 -3.63 -17.01 26.13
CA GLY A 87 -2.61 -17.60 25.27
C GLY A 87 -3.03 -18.90 24.56
N ALA A 88 -4.33 -19.20 24.50
CA ALA A 88 -4.88 -20.40 23.85
C ALA A 88 -5.65 -19.98 22.58
N GLU A 89 -4.95 -19.47 21.58
CA GLU A 89 -5.54 -18.93 20.36
C GLU A 89 -6.33 -19.97 19.56
N GLU A 90 -5.77 -21.17 19.38
CA GLU A 90 -6.47 -22.26 18.69
C GLU A 90 -7.78 -22.65 19.40
N ALA A 91 -7.80 -22.68 20.73
CA ALA A 91 -9.01 -22.93 21.49
C ALA A 91 -10.03 -21.79 21.38
N ARG A 92 -9.55 -20.52 21.32
CA ARG A 92 -10.37 -19.34 21.06
C ARG A 92 -11.05 -19.43 19.69
N ASP A 93 -10.29 -19.72 18.66
CA ASP A 93 -10.77 -19.76 17.28
C ASP A 93 -11.72 -20.95 17.04
N ASN A 94 -11.42 -22.09 17.63
CA ASN A 94 -12.36 -23.23 17.64
C ASN A 94 -13.67 -22.89 18.36
N PHE A 95 -13.59 -22.23 19.50
CA PHE A 95 -14.78 -21.78 20.24
C PHE A 95 -15.59 -20.78 19.41
N LEU A 96 -14.93 -19.79 18.79
CA LEU A 96 -15.54 -18.79 17.93
C LEU A 96 -16.33 -19.43 16.78
N ARG A 97 -15.76 -20.43 16.10
CA ARG A 97 -16.39 -21.13 14.97
C ARG A 97 -17.56 -22.02 15.36
N THR A 98 -17.51 -22.62 16.55
CA THR A 98 -18.46 -23.70 16.91
C THR A 98 -19.58 -23.26 17.87
N VAL A 99 -19.36 -22.18 18.65
CA VAL A 99 -20.31 -21.76 19.68
C VAL A 99 -21.63 -21.26 19.09
N THR A 100 -21.64 -20.71 17.89
CA THR A 100 -22.84 -20.22 17.18
C THR A 100 -23.75 -21.34 16.68
N ASP A 101 -23.27 -22.58 16.60
CA ASP A 101 -24.10 -23.75 16.26
C ASP A 101 -25.14 -24.07 17.34
N ARG A 102 -25.00 -23.50 18.53
CA ARG A 102 -25.90 -23.68 19.65
C ARG A 102 -27.08 -22.71 19.57
N ARG A 103 -28.30 -23.23 19.51
CA ARG A 103 -29.55 -22.45 19.32
C ARG A 103 -29.73 -21.20 20.22
N PRO A 104 -29.34 -21.19 21.51
CA PRO A 104 -29.51 -19.98 22.30
C PRO A 104 -28.47 -18.89 22.03
N ILE A 105 -27.40 -19.18 21.27
CA ILE A 105 -26.34 -18.24 20.94
C ILE A 105 -26.65 -17.58 19.58
N LYS A 106 -26.55 -16.26 19.52
CA LYS A 106 -26.89 -15.46 18.36
C LYS A 106 -25.69 -15.08 17.51
N TYR A 107 -24.59 -14.75 18.17
CA TYR A 107 -23.33 -14.34 17.55
C TYR A 107 -22.19 -14.65 18.50
N ALA A 108 -21.02 -14.78 17.92
CA ALA A 108 -19.75 -14.76 18.61
C ALA A 108 -18.76 -13.97 17.76
N GLU A 109 -17.95 -13.14 18.42
CA GLU A 109 -16.97 -12.27 17.77
C GLU A 109 -15.79 -12.02 18.70
N VAL A 110 -14.64 -11.71 18.15
CA VAL A 110 -13.49 -11.26 18.95
C VAL A 110 -13.83 -9.92 19.59
N ASN A 111 -13.39 -9.70 20.84
CA ASN A 111 -13.59 -8.43 21.52
C ASN A 111 -12.61 -7.38 20.97
N GLY A 112 -12.98 -6.81 19.82
CA GLY A 112 -12.19 -5.81 19.11
C GLY A 112 -12.07 -4.49 19.89
N THR A 113 -11.19 -3.64 19.45
CA THR A 113 -10.92 -2.31 20.00
C THR A 113 -11.37 -1.24 19.02
N TYR A 114 -12.01 -0.20 19.52
CA TYR A 114 -12.18 1.06 18.81
C TYR A 114 -11.26 2.08 19.46
N GLU A 115 -10.51 2.79 18.66
CA GLU A 115 -9.61 3.87 19.09
C GLU A 115 -10.15 5.22 18.62
N THR A 116 -9.68 6.30 19.22
CA THR A 116 -9.96 7.65 18.72
C THR A 116 -9.04 7.89 17.54
N LEU A 117 -9.59 8.14 16.36
CA LEU A 117 -8.80 8.47 15.17
C LEU A 117 -8.10 9.81 15.36
N LEU A 118 -6.83 9.90 14.96
CA LEU A 118 -6.12 11.15 14.87
C LEU A 118 -6.81 12.04 13.82
N THR A 119 -7.18 13.24 14.22
CA THR A 119 -7.56 14.29 13.26
C THR A 119 -6.47 15.34 13.34
N PRO A 120 -5.68 15.53 12.30
CA PRO A 120 -4.60 16.52 12.29
C PRO A 120 -5.09 17.91 12.64
N SER A 121 -4.23 18.68 13.30
CA SER A 121 -4.53 20.06 13.69
C SER A 121 -4.34 21.07 12.56
N ASP A 122 -3.84 20.62 11.41
CA ASP A 122 -3.50 21.41 10.23
C ASP A 122 -4.71 22.18 9.72
N SER A 123 -4.52 23.48 9.51
CA SER A 123 -5.61 24.43 9.33
C SER A 123 -6.45 24.19 8.06
N LEU A 124 -5.87 23.53 7.04
CA LEU A 124 -6.49 23.20 5.76
C LEU A 124 -6.83 21.72 5.59
N TYR A 125 -6.50 20.85 6.56
CA TYR A 125 -6.80 19.42 6.47
C TYR A 125 -8.26 19.13 6.12
N GLY A 126 -9.19 19.88 6.67
CA GLY A 126 -10.62 19.74 6.36
C GLY A 126 -10.99 20.03 4.90
N ASN A 127 -10.07 20.58 4.09
CA ASN A 127 -10.25 20.83 2.66
C ASN A 127 -9.56 19.76 1.79
N GLN A 128 -8.72 18.89 2.39
CA GLN A 128 -8.06 17.80 1.70
C GLN A 128 -8.97 16.57 1.65
N TYR A 129 -9.12 16.00 0.49
CA TYR A 129 -9.81 14.70 0.35
C TYR A 129 -8.83 13.55 0.15
N ALA A 130 -7.66 13.82 -0.42
CA ALA A 130 -6.71 12.78 -0.82
C ALA A 130 -6.20 11.93 0.36
N PRO A 131 -5.76 12.49 1.51
CA PRO A 131 -5.38 11.67 2.66
C PRO A 131 -6.53 10.82 3.21
N GLN A 132 -7.76 11.36 3.20
CA GLN A 132 -8.95 10.66 3.69
C GLN A 132 -9.36 9.52 2.75
N GLN A 133 -9.24 9.71 1.43
CA GLN A 133 -9.62 8.72 0.43
C GLN A 133 -8.71 7.49 0.45
N VAL A 134 -7.43 7.64 0.83
CA VAL A 134 -6.49 6.52 0.96
C VAL A 134 -6.36 6.00 2.40
N ASP A 135 -7.29 6.39 3.30
CA ASP A 135 -7.27 6.01 4.72
C ASP A 135 -5.97 6.41 5.47
N ALA A 136 -5.29 7.48 5.05
CA ALA A 136 -4.09 7.95 5.73
C ALA A 136 -4.40 8.46 7.14
N ASP A 137 -5.56 9.09 7.35
CA ASP A 137 -6.03 9.53 8.67
C ASP A 137 -6.21 8.37 9.66
N ALA A 138 -6.52 7.18 9.17
CA ALA A 138 -6.55 5.98 9.99
C ALA A 138 -5.16 5.35 10.17
N ALA A 139 -4.28 5.46 9.18
CA ALA A 139 -2.88 5.00 9.28
C ALA A 139 -2.09 5.81 10.32
N TRP A 140 -2.38 7.11 10.46
CA TRP A 140 -1.72 8.00 11.43
C TRP A 140 -1.97 7.66 12.89
N ASP A 141 -2.97 6.83 13.19
CA ASP A 141 -3.11 6.25 14.53
C ASP A 141 -2.00 5.22 14.84
N THR A 142 -1.35 4.66 13.81
CA THR A 142 -0.23 3.73 13.93
C THR A 142 1.10 4.48 13.81
N THR A 143 1.27 5.27 12.77
CA THR A 143 2.44 6.11 12.53
C THR A 143 2.10 7.31 11.65
N LEU A 144 2.73 8.45 11.89
CA LEU A 144 2.76 9.59 10.97
C LEU A 144 3.86 9.45 9.89
N GLY A 145 4.73 8.44 10.00
CA GLY A 145 6.01 8.39 9.34
C GLY A 145 7.11 9.02 10.21
N SER A 146 8.33 8.98 9.75
CA SER A 146 9.45 9.61 10.47
C SER A 146 10.64 9.88 9.55
N GLY A 147 11.58 10.71 10.00
CA GLY A 147 12.84 10.96 9.32
C GLY A 147 13.80 9.76 9.24
N SER A 148 13.37 8.55 9.62
CA SER A 148 14.10 7.32 9.35
C SER A 148 13.90 6.83 7.92
N VAL A 149 12.87 7.33 7.23
CA VAL A 149 12.56 7.05 5.83
C VAL A 149 12.70 8.34 5.03
N THR A 150 13.40 8.28 3.90
CA THR A 150 13.61 9.42 3.01
C THR A 150 12.93 9.22 1.67
N ILE A 151 12.08 10.17 1.29
CA ILE A 151 11.45 10.25 -0.03
C ILE A 151 12.17 11.30 -0.87
N ALA A 152 12.79 10.88 -1.97
CA ALA A 152 13.37 11.82 -2.93
C ALA A 152 12.32 12.30 -3.93
N ILE A 153 12.24 13.60 -4.13
CA ILE A 153 11.36 14.28 -5.09
C ILE A 153 12.20 14.71 -6.29
N VAL A 154 12.07 13.99 -7.40
CA VAL A 154 12.74 14.33 -8.66
C VAL A 154 11.77 15.14 -9.53
N ASP A 155 11.96 16.48 -9.55
CA ASP A 155 10.96 17.41 -10.12
C ASP A 155 11.59 18.77 -10.53
N THR A 156 10.78 19.86 -10.56
CA THR A 156 11.16 21.25 -10.89
C THR A 156 11.85 22.01 -9.75
N GLY A 157 12.27 21.33 -8.69
CA GLY A 157 12.73 21.96 -7.47
C GLY A 157 11.59 22.16 -6.46
N THR A 158 11.95 22.43 -5.21
CA THR A 158 11.01 22.57 -4.09
C THR A 158 11.33 23.80 -3.27
N GLN A 159 10.32 24.60 -2.97
CA GLN A 159 10.44 25.67 -1.96
C GLN A 159 10.55 25.02 -0.57
N TYR A 160 11.73 24.52 -0.26
CA TYR A 160 11.99 23.74 0.96
C TYR A 160 11.98 24.57 2.26
N ASP A 161 11.89 25.90 2.17
CA ASP A 161 11.63 26.81 3.31
C ASP A 161 10.12 27.16 3.45
N HIS A 162 9.25 26.43 2.73
CA HIS A 162 7.81 26.53 2.95
C HIS A 162 7.48 26.10 4.39
N PRO A 163 6.65 26.85 5.16
CA PRO A 163 6.37 26.57 6.57
C PRO A 163 5.78 25.20 6.88
N ASP A 164 5.34 24.48 5.87
CA ASP A 164 4.75 23.15 5.92
C ASP A 164 5.68 22.04 5.38
N LEU A 165 6.94 22.41 5.05
CA LEU A 165 7.96 21.49 4.52
C LEU A 165 9.29 21.58 5.25
N ASP A 166 9.55 22.68 5.99
CA ASP A 166 10.88 23.01 6.50
C ASP A 166 11.34 22.06 7.63
N GLY A 167 10.39 21.40 8.33
CA GLY A 167 10.66 20.40 9.36
C GLY A 167 11.00 19.02 8.83
N ASN A 168 10.49 18.66 7.64
CA ASN A 168 10.70 17.33 7.03
C ASN A 168 11.82 17.32 5.98
N ARG A 169 12.71 18.29 6.00
CA ARG A 169 13.88 18.33 5.11
C ARG A 169 14.89 17.27 5.47
N SER A 170 15.30 16.47 4.50
CA SER A 170 16.30 15.44 4.71
C SER A 170 17.65 16.03 5.14
N SER A 171 18.28 15.35 6.06
CA SER A 171 19.64 15.65 6.53
C SER A 171 20.73 14.84 5.80
N LEU A 172 20.36 14.02 4.81
CA LEU A 172 21.30 13.22 4.01
C LEU A 172 22.25 14.12 3.23
N ASP A 173 21.75 15.22 2.65
CA ASP A 173 22.56 16.26 2.03
C ASP A 173 22.47 17.58 2.81
N SER A 174 23.57 18.36 2.84
CA SER A 174 23.65 19.62 3.59
C SER A 174 22.70 20.71 3.07
N ASN A 175 22.32 20.64 1.78
CA ASN A 175 21.37 21.54 1.13
C ASN A 175 19.96 20.92 1.04
N SER A 176 19.78 19.73 1.60
CA SER A 176 18.57 18.90 1.47
C SER A 176 18.29 18.47 0.03
N GLY A 177 19.28 18.54 -0.87
CA GLY A 177 19.15 18.17 -2.26
C GLY A 177 20.17 18.79 -3.19
N GLN A 178 19.97 18.57 -4.50
CA GLN A 178 20.87 18.98 -5.57
C GLN A 178 20.09 19.46 -6.79
N ASP A 179 20.65 20.43 -7.53
CA ASP A 179 20.17 20.87 -8.83
C ASP A 179 20.95 20.22 -9.98
N PHE A 180 20.22 19.66 -10.93
CA PHE A 180 20.73 19.07 -12.18
C PHE A 180 20.29 19.85 -13.41
N ALA A 181 19.27 20.73 -13.29
CA ALA A 181 18.76 21.52 -14.40
C ALA A 181 19.70 22.67 -14.75
N ASP A 182 20.20 23.40 -13.75
CA ASP A 182 21.00 24.62 -13.93
C ASP A 182 22.42 24.53 -13.37
N ASN A 183 22.78 23.48 -12.65
CA ASN A 183 24.11 23.21 -12.07
C ASN A 183 24.55 24.22 -11.01
N ASP A 184 23.66 24.71 -10.18
CA ASP A 184 23.99 25.64 -9.10
C ASP A 184 24.01 25.02 -7.68
N GLU A 185 23.77 23.72 -7.56
CA GLU A 185 23.78 22.93 -6.32
C GLU A 185 22.63 23.26 -5.34
N ASP A 186 21.64 24.08 -5.71
CA ASP A 186 20.51 24.46 -4.88
C ASP A 186 19.17 23.98 -5.52
N PRO A 187 18.48 22.98 -4.95
CA PRO A 187 17.24 22.47 -5.51
C PRO A 187 16.04 23.42 -5.33
N TYR A 188 16.26 24.63 -4.83
CA TYR A 188 15.24 25.66 -4.73
C TYR A 188 14.81 26.16 -6.11
N PRO A 189 13.51 26.41 -6.36
CA PRO A 189 13.04 26.95 -7.63
C PRO A 189 13.64 28.30 -7.95
N ASP A 190 14.22 28.48 -9.14
CA ASP A 190 14.72 29.78 -9.61
C ASP A 190 13.59 30.76 -9.92
N VAL A 191 12.49 30.23 -10.43
CA VAL A 191 11.29 31.02 -10.81
C VAL A 191 10.07 30.43 -10.15
N LEU A 192 9.77 30.84 -8.91
CA LEU A 192 8.68 30.31 -8.08
C LEU A 192 7.32 30.27 -8.80
N SER A 193 7.04 31.21 -9.70
CA SER A 193 5.77 31.23 -10.45
C SER A 193 5.64 30.14 -11.50
N ASP A 194 6.74 29.60 -11.98
CA ASP A 194 6.79 28.65 -13.10
C ASP A 194 7.19 27.26 -12.61
N GLU A 195 8.03 27.17 -11.57
CA GLU A 195 8.56 25.93 -10.96
C GLU A 195 7.79 25.53 -9.68
N TYR A 196 6.47 25.62 -9.74
CA TYR A 196 5.59 25.32 -8.60
C TYR A 196 5.35 23.82 -8.38
N HIS A 197 5.60 23.01 -9.41
CA HIS A 197 5.15 21.62 -9.46
C HIS A 197 5.83 20.76 -8.41
N GLY A 198 7.16 20.82 -8.26
CA GLY A 198 7.89 20.04 -7.27
C GLY A 198 7.53 20.42 -5.82
N THR A 199 7.28 21.72 -5.55
CA THR A 199 6.77 22.14 -4.23
C THR A 199 5.42 21.49 -3.91
N HIS A 200 4.52 21.40 -4.91
CA HIS A 200 3.21 20.80 -4.74
C HIS A 200 3.30 19.27 -4.53
N VAL A 201 4.13 18.62 -5.30
CA VAL A 201 4.40 17.17 -5.19
C VAL A 201 5.00 16.82 -3.83
N ALA A 202 5.99 17.61 -3.36
CA ALA A 202 6.62 17.44 -2.06
C ALA A 202 5.60 17.50 -0.91
N GLY A 203 4.68 18.48 -0.94
CA GLY A 203 3.66 18.61 0.09
C GLY A 203 2.66 17.45 0.14
N ILE A 204 2.32 16.85 -1.00
CA ILE A 204 1.48 15.64 -1.00
C ILE A 204 2.20 14.49 -0.30
N ALA A 205 3.46 14.24 -0.65
CA ALA A 205 4.22 13.12 -0.10
C ALA A 205 4.51 13.32 1.39
N GLY A 206 4.95 14.53 1.79
CA GLY A 206 5.55 14.72 3.09
C GLY A 206 5.48 16.13 3.66
N ALA A 207 4.36 16.88 3.52
CA ALA A 207 4.13 18.04 4.36
C ALA A 207 4.03 17.62 5.84
N GLU A 208 4.47 18.51 6.74
CA GLU A 208 4.43 18.25 8.17
C GLU A 208 3.00 18.05 8.66
N THR A 209 2.69 16.89 9.21
CA THR A 209 1.34 16.51 9.66
C THR A 209 1.16 16.80 11.15
N ASP A 210 -0.01 17.35 11.53
CA ASP A 210 -0.38 17.74 12.91
C ASP A 210 0.48 18.88 13.50
N ASN A 211 1.07 19.74 12.64
CA ASN A 211 1.85 20.92 13.03
C ASN A 211 1.00 22.18 13.29
N GLY A 212 -0.30 22.16 12.90
CA GLY A 212 -1.26 23.27 13.04
C GLY A 212 -1.22 24.27 11.89
N GLU A 213 -0.31 24.16 10.95
CA GLU A 213 -0.20 24.96 9.74
C GLU A 213 -0.91 24.24 8.58
N GLY A 214 -1.07 24.82 7.48
CA GLY A 214 -1.56 24.39 6.16
C GLY A 214 -2.24 23.04 6.04
N ILE A 215 -1.58 22.11 5.41
CA ILE A 215 -2.07 20.78 5.02
C ILE A 215 -1.39 19.67 5.82
N ALA A 216 -1.97 18.47 5.80
CA ALA A 216 -1.30 17.24 6.20
C ALA A 216 -0.72 16.54 4.96
N GLY A 217 0.56 16.20 4.96
CA GLY A 217 1.19 15.28 4.01
C GLY A 217 0.69 13.85 4.24
N ILE A 218 0.97 12.95 3.32
CA ILE A 218 0.63 11.54 3.53
C ILE A 218 1.52 10.93 4.64
N SER A 219 2.79 11.32 4.70
CA SER A 219 3.71 10.88 5.76
C SER A 219 4.65 12.00 6.21
N ASP A 220 5.16 11.92 7.44
CA ASP A 220 6.22 12.77 7.98
C ASP A 220 7.62 12.20 7.68
N SER A 221 7.79 11.58 6.51
CA SER A 221 9.10 11.13 6.04
C SER A 221 9.99 12.31 5.66
N ASP A 222 11.31 12.16 5.84
CA ASP A 222 12.27 13.15 5.36
C ASP A 222 12.20 13.30 3.83
N LEU A 223 12.33 14.53 3.34
CA LEU A 223 12.27 14.87 1.92
C LEU A 223 13.65 15.28 1.39
N LEU A 224 14.14 14.58 0.38
CA LEU A 224 15.34 14.91 -0.39
C LEU A 224 14.94 15.47 -1.75
N PHE A 225 15.46 16.63 -2.15
CA PHE A 225 15.03 17.31 -3.36
C PHE A 225 16.07 17.18 -4.48
N ALA A 226 15.64 16.74 -5.65
CA ALA A 226 16.48 16.66 -6.84
C ALA A 226 15.81 17.43 -7.99
N ARG A 227 16.24 18.67 -8.22
CA ARG A 227 15.73 19.50 -9.31
C ARG A 227 16.33 19.02 -10.62
N ALA A 228 15.51 18.37 -11.45
CA ALA A 228 15.90 17.80 -12.74
C ALA A 228 15.09 18.37 -13.91
N LEU A 229 14.12 19.24 -13.62
CA LEU A 229 13.28 19.93 -14.60
C LEU A 229 13.44 21.44 -14.44
N ASP A 230 13.53 22.14 -15.57
CA ASP A 230 13.65 23.60 -15.67
C ASP A 230 12.31 24.35 -15.46
N GLU A 231 12.32 25.67 -15.60
CA GLU A 231 11.15 26.55 -15.49
C GLU A 231 10.04 26.25 -16.53
N SER A 232 10.35 25.49 -17.58
CA SER A 232 9.34 25.01 -18.54
C SER A 232 8.72 23.66 -18.15
N GLY A 233 9.16 23.07 -17.03
CA GLY A 233 8.80 21.71 -16.60
C GLY A 233 9.44 20.63 -17.47
N SER A 234 10.59 20.91 -18.09
CA SER A 234 11.28 19.99 -18.99
C SER A 234 12.67 19.67 -18.47
N GLY A 235 13.07 18.39 -18.55
CA GLY A 235 14.41 17.93 -18.21
C GLY A 235 14.98 17.00 -19.26
N SER A 236 16.30 16.97 -19.39
CA SER A 236 16.93 16.02 -20.28
C SER A 236 16.97 14.62 -19.65
N PHE A 237 17.09 13.58 -20.46
CA PHE A 237 17.25 12.21 -19.94
C PHE A 237 18.50 12.06 -19.06
N SER A 238 19.56 12.86 -19.32
CA SER A 238 20.77 12.85 -18.50
C SER A 238 20.53 13.45 -17.12
N ASP A 239 19.91 14.63 -17.05
CA ASP A 239 19.67 15.34 -15.80
C ASP A 239 18.73 14.55 -14.87
N ILE A 240 17.69 13.94 -15.44
CA ILE A 240 16.79 13.05 -14.70
C ILE A 240 17.52 11.78 -14.25
N ALA A 241 18.38 11.20 -15.09
CA ALA A 241 19.15 10.01 -14.73
C ALA A 241 20.18 10.31 -13.62
N ASP A 242 20.88 11.45 -13.72
CA ASP A 242 21.83 11.90 -12.71
C ASP A 242 21.14 12.21 -11.38
N ALA A 243 19.91 12.77 -11.42
CA ALA A 243 19.07 12.99 -10.24
C ALA A 243 18.64 11.69 -9.55
N VAL A 244 18.26 10.68 -10.34
CA VAL A 244 17.90 9.33 -9.81
C VAL A 244 19.13 8.64 -9.21
N GLU A 245 20.29 8.71 -9.88
CA GLU A 245 21.55 8.18 -9.35
C GLU A 245 21.94 8.89 -8.03
N TYR A 246 21.85 10.22 -8.00
CA TYR A 246 22.12 11.02 -6.80
C TYR A 246 21.22 10.63 -5.65
N ALA A 247 19.90 10.61 -5.81
CA ALA A 247 18.96 10.25 -4.76
C ALA A 247 19.25 8.84 -4.20
N THR A 248 19.60 7.89 -5.07
CA THR A 248 20.00 6.53 -4.68
C THR A 248 21.29 6.54 -3.85
N ASN A 249 22.29 7.29 -4.28
CA ASN A 249 23.61 7.34 -3.63
C ASN A 249 23.58 8.07 -2.28
N GLU A 250 22.71 9.07 -2.13
CA GLU A 250 22.46 9.73 -0.85
C GLU A 250 21.68 8.85 0.14
N GLY A 251 21.04 7.78 -0.32
CA GLY A 251 20.36 6.80 0.52
C GLY A 251 18.86 7.05 0.66
N ALA A 252 18.22 7.62 -0.35
CA ALA A 252 16.76 7.67 -0.38
C ALA A 252 16.17 6.25 -0.43
N ASP A 253 15.15 6.01 0.38
CA ASP A 253 14.40 4.75 0.40
C ASP A 253 13.36 4.69 -0.72
N ILE A 254 12.82 5.86 -1.07
CA ILE A 254 11.77 6.04 -2.06
C ILE A 254 12.15 7.17 -3.01
N ILE A 255 11.90 6.98 -4.31
CA ILE A 255 11.98 8.05 -5.31
C ILE A 255 10.59 8.27 -5.90
N ASN A 256 10.11 9.52 -5.88
CA ASN A 256 8.92 9.94 -6.60
C ASN A 256 9.31 10.68 -7.87
N MET A 257 8.80 10.20 -9.01
CA MET A 257 8.96 10.82 -10.33
C MET A 257 7.60 11.26 -10.87
N SER A 258 7.19 12.49 -10.56
CA SER A 258 5.96 13.10 -11.08
C SER A 258 6.17 13.71 -12.46
N LEU A 259 6.90 13.03 -13.31
CA LEU A 259 7.32 13.46 -14.65
C LEU A 259 7.14 12.32 -15.65
N GLY A 260 7.14 12.64 -16.94
CA GLY A 260 7.09 11.59 -17.96
C GLY A 260 7.14 12.08 -19.40
N GLY A 261 7.43 11.13 -20.27
CA GLY A 261 7.50 11.34 -21.73
C GLY A 261 6.96 10.13 -22.50
N SER A 262 6.70 10.36 -23.79
CA SER A 262 6.15 9.31 -24.67
C SER A 262 7.19 8.31 -25.20
N SER A 263 8.45 8.46 -24.84
CA SER A 263 9.54 7.64 -25.35
C SER A 263 10.50 7.27 -24.23
N GLY A 264 10.85 6.00 -24.15
CA GLY A 264 11.87 5.50 -23.24
C GLY A 264 13.29 5.93 -23.69
N SER A 265 14.21 5.90 -22.74
CA SER A 265 15.64 6.18 -22.93
C SER A 265 16.45 5.10 -22.21
N SER A 266 17.46 4.54 -22.89
CA SER A 266 18.37 3.58 -22.24
C SER A 266 19.14 4.20 -21.06
N THR A 267 19.45 5.50 -21.13
CA THR A 267 20.12 6.20 -20.03
C THR A 267 19.23 6.25 -18.79
N LEU A 268 17.98 6.68 -18.96
CA LEU A 268 17.02 6.74 -17.85
C LEU A 268 16.65 5.35 -17.36
N LYS A 269 16.50 4.35 -18.26
CA LYS A 269 16.27 2.96 -17.88
C LYS A 269 17.39 2.44 -16.95
N ASN A 270 18.65 2.66 -17.33
CA ASN A 270 19.79 2.22 -16.53
C ASN A 270 19.82 2.89 -15.14
N ALA A 271 19.43 4.17 -15.04
CA ALA A 271 19.35 4.85 -13.74
C ALA A 271 18.24 4.29 -12.86
N VAL A 272 17.08 4.01 -13.44
CA VAL A 272 15.95 3.37 -12.74
C VAL A 272 16.30 1.95 -12.30
N GLU A 273 16.94 1.14 -13.17
CA GLU A 273 17.47 -0.18 -12.80
C GLU A 273 18.50 -0.09 -11.68
N TYR A 274 19.37 0.91 -11.73
CA TYR A 274 20.36 1.15 -10.67
C TYR A 274 19.67 1.42 -9.33
N ALA A 275 18.70 2.32 -9.27
CA ALA A 275 17.95 2.63 -8.06
C ALA A 275 17.21 1.40 -7.52
N TYR A 276 16.47 0.71 -8.38
CA TYR A 276 15.73 -0.51 -8.01
C TYR A 276 16.64 -1.60 -7.44
N ASN A 277 17.80 -1.86 -8.08
CA ASN A 277 18.77 -2.87 -7.65
C ASN A 277 19.51 -2.48 -6.35
N ASN A 278 19.48 -1.20 -5.96
CA ASN A 278 19.98 -0.71 -4.69
C ASN A 278 18.89 -0.63 -3.60
N GLY A 279 17.72 -1.21 -3.84
CA GLY A 279 16.67 -1.33 -2.84
C GLY A 279 15.71 -0.14 -2.77
N VAL A 280 15.74 0.78 -3.74
CA VAL A 280 14.88 1.97 -3.75
C VAL A 280 13.51 1.62 -4.33
N TYR A 281 12.43 2.03 -3.66
CA TYR A 281 11.07 1.98 -4.20
C TYR A 281 10.82 3.18 -5.12
N ILE A 282 10.28 2.96 -6.32
CA ILE A 282 10.16 4.02 -7.32
C ILE A 282 8.69 4.19 -7.71
N ALA A 283 8.06 5.29 -7.27
CA ALA A 283 6.72 5.69 -7.70
C ALA A 283 6.83 6.65 -8.90
N ALA A 284 6.09 6.38 -9.97
CA ALA A 284 6.11 7.22 -11.16
C ALA A 284 4.70 7.46 -11.73
N SER A 285 4.44 8.69 -12.17
CA SER A 285 3.16 9.09 -12.74
C SER A 285 2.92 8.43 -14.11
N ALA A 286 1.75 7.76 -14.29
CA ALA A 286 1.41 7.05 -15.53
C ALA A 286 1.29 7.98 -16.75
N GLY A 287 1.04 9.28 -16.56
CA GLY A 287 0.89 10.28 -17.60
C GLY A 287 -0.55 10.79 -17.74
N ASN A 288 -0.70 11.90 -18.47
CA ASN A 288 -1.96 12.64 -18.60
C ASN A 288 -2.49 12.66 -20.06
N SER A 289 -2.35 11.53 -20.77
CA SER A 289 -2.75 11.41 -22.18
C SER A 289 -4.16 10.86 -22.38
N GLY A 290 -4.90 10.58 -21.29
CA GLY A 290 -6.26 10.06 -21.35
C GLY A 290 -7.27 10.98 -22.05
N PRO A 291 -8.37 10.42 -22.59
CA PRO A 291 -8.70 9.00 -22.61
C PRO A 291 -7.91 8.25 -23.70
N CYS A 292 -7.24 7.19 -23.34
CA CYS A 292 -6.43 6.37 -24.23
C CYS A 292 -6.37 4.92 -23.72
N THR A 293 -5.78 4.03 -24.49
CA THR A 293 -5.41 2.68 -24.09
C THR A 293 -3.94 2.48 -24.41
N ASP A 294 -3.21 1.79 -23.55
CA ASP A 294 -1.79 1.50 -23.70
C ASP A 294 -0.95 2.77 -23.95
N CYS A 295 -1.07 3.73 -23.05
CA CYS A 295 -0.47 5.05 -23.20
C CYS A 295 0.30 5.52 -21.95
N VAL A 296 0.67 4.58 -21.08
CA VAL A 296 1.54 4.86 -19.94
C VAL A 296 2.87 5.42 -20.45
N GLY A 297 3.30 6.53 -19.87
CA GLY A 297 4.55 7.21 -20.25
C GLY A 297 5.78 6.62 -19.55
N TYR A 298 6.96 6.96 -20.04
CA TYR A 298 8.22 6.63 -19.38
C TYR A 298 8.63 7.78 -18.44
N PRO A 299 9.17 7.47 -17.22
CA PRO A 299 9.71 6.17 -16.79
C PRO A 299 8.66 5.19 -16.20
N ALA A 300 7.42 5.58 -15.99
CA ALA A 300 6.41 4.72 -15.35
C ALA A 300 6.21 3.38 -16.08
N ALA A 301 6.41 3.34 -17.41
CA ALA A 301 6.32 2.11 -18.20
C ALA A 301 7.54 1.17 -18.05
N TYR A 302 8.54 1.50 -17.24
CA TYR A 302 9.61 0.55 -16.91
C TYR A 302 9.17 -0.36 -15.78
N SER A 303 9.53 -1.63 -15.84
CA SER A 303 9.16 -2.66 -14.88
C SER A 303 9.64 -2.40 -13.44
N GLU A 304 10.66 -1.59 -13.27
CA GLU A 304 11.22 -1.21 -11.97
C GLU A 304 10.42 -0.09 -11.28
N CYS A 305 9.58 0.62 -12.05
CA CYS A 305 8.72 1.67 -11.53
C CYS A 305 7.33 1.12 -11.20
N VAL A 306 6.72 1.68 -10.18
CA VAL A 306 5.29 1.54 -9.89
C VAL A 306 4.55 2.65 -10.63
N ALA A 307 3.85 2.29 -11.70
CA ALA A 307 3.07 3.22 -12.50
C ALA A 307 1.77 3.59 -11.79
N VAL A 308 1.56 4.87 -11.50
CA VAL A 308 0.42 5.36 -10.73
C VAL A 308 -0.56 6.12 -11.61
N SER A 309 -1.80 5.63 -11.71
CA SER A 309 -2.93 6.31 -12.36
C SER A 309 -3.65 7.27 -11.40
N ALA A 310 -4.43 8.20 -11.96
CA ALA A 310 -5.13 9.21 -11.18
C ALA A 310 -6.62 8.93 -11.04
N LEU A 311 -7.12 9.00 -9.80
CA LEU A 311 -8.54 8.98 -9.47
C LEU A 311 -9.03 10.40 -9.10
N ASP A 312 -10.34 10.60 -9.23
CA ASP A 312 -11.02 11.78 -8.68
C ASP A 312 -11.55 11.52 -7.24
N SER A 313 -12.13 12.53 -6.63
CA SER A 313 -12.70 12.45 -5.27
C SER A 313 -13.94 11.54 -5.15
N SER A 314 -14.36 10.89 -6.22
CA SER A 314 -15.43 9.90 -6.27
C SER A 314 -14.89 8.50 -6.59
N GLU A 315 -13.56 8.29 -6.47
CA GLU A 315 -12.87 7.04 -6.74
C GLU A 315 -13.00 6.58 -8.21
N SER A 316 -13.38 7.49 -9.10
CA SER A 316 -13.47 7.23 -10.53
C SER A 316 -12.18 7.60 -11.23
N LEU A 317 -11.81 6.86 -12.29
CA LEU A 317 -10.65 7.19 -13.10
C LEU A 317 -10.73 8.62 -13.63
N ALA A 318 -9.72 9.43 -13.40
CA ALA A 318 -9.65 10.77 -13.94
C ALA A 318 -9.57 10.72 -15.48
N SER A 319 -10.39 11.52 -16.16
CA SER A 319 -10.53 11.45 -17.63
C SER A 319 -9.25 11.72 -18.40
N TYR A 320 -8.26 12.33 -17.78
CA TYR A 320 -6.95 12.61 -18.36
C TYR A 320 -5.92 11.53 -18.03
N SER A 321 -6.18 10.63 -17.08
CA SER A 321 -5.20 9.61 -16.68
C SER A 321 -4.84 8.71 -17.84
N SER A 322 -3.55 8.49 -18.07
CA SER A 322 -3.08 7.42 -18.95
C SER A 322 -3.46 6.08 -18.37
N THR A 323 -3.72 5.10 -19.23
CA THR A 323 -4.06 3.72 -18.89
C THR A 323 -3.23 2.74 -19.69
N GLY A 324 -3.00 1.56 -19.16
CA GLY A 324 -2.20 0.50 -19.81
C GLY A 324 -1.95 -0.66 -18.86
N SER A 325 -1.38 -1.73 -19.38
CA SER A 325 -1.01 -2.91 -18.59
C SER A 325 0.08 -2.63 -17.54
N GLU A 326 0.79 -1.53 -17.69
CA GLU A 326 1.85 -1.09 -16.80
C GLU A 326 1.33 -0.37 -15.54
N VAL A 327 0.05 0.06 -15.55
CA VAL A 327 -0.57 0.66 -14.35
C VAL A 327 -0.60 -0.38 -13.24
N GLU A 328 -0.01 -0.03 -12.10
CA GLU A 328 0.13 -0.95 -10.96
C GLU A 328 -0.72 -0.55 -9.76
N LEU A 329 -0.82 0.75 -9.50
CA LEU A 329 -1.67 1.33 -8.46
C LEU A 329 -2.40 2.56 -8.97
N ALA A 330 -3.49 2.88 -8.31
CA ALA A 330 -4.22 4.14 -8.49
C ALA A 330 -4.18 4.97 -7.21
N ALA A 331 -4.28 6.30 -7.34
CA ALA A 331 -4.37 7.19 -6.19
C ALA A 331 -5.10 8.50 -6.54
N PRO A 332 -5.55 9.28 -5.54
CA PRO A 332 -6.13 10.61 -5.75
C PRO A 332 -5.22 11.53 -6.55
N GLY A 333 -5.72 12.05 -7.69
CA GLY A 333 -4.94 12.91 -8.57
C GLY A 333 -5.70 14.15 -9.10
N SER A 334 -7.01 14.28 -8.81
CA SER A 334 -7.82 15.39 -9.34
C SER A 334 -8.12 16.43 -8.29
N SER A 335 -7.71 17.68 -8.52
CA SER A 335 -7.90 18.80 -7.56
C SER A 335 -7.35 18.49 -6.17
N VAL A 336 -6.15 17.97 -6.12
CA VAL A 336 -5.44 17.66 -4.86
C VAL A 336 -4.86 18.96 -4.29
N LEU A 337 -5.23 19.29 -3.06
CA LEU A 337 -4.72 20.46 -2.33
C LEU A 337 -3.35 20.14 -1.75
N SER A 338 -2.37 21.01 -2.02
CA SER A 338 -1.01 20.86 -1.48
C SER A 338 -0.30 22.20 -1.32
N THR A 339 0.93 22.16 -0.79
CA THR A 339 1.83 23.30 -0.69
C THR A 339 2.10 23.91 -2.07
N TYR A 340 2.24 25.21 -2.12
CA TYR A 340 2.47 25.96 -3.36
C TYR A 340 3.47 27.09 -3.10
N PRO A 341 4.26 27.52 -4.09
CA PRO A 341 5.22 28.61 -3.89
C PRO A 341 4.65 29.88 -3.25
N ASP A 342 5.55 30.75 -2.77
CA ASP A 342 5.23 31.91 -1.93
C ASP A 342 4.56 31.53 -0.59
N SER A 343 4.85 30.31 -0.09
CA SER A 343 4.27 29.78 1.16
C SER A 343 2.73 29.79 1.14
N THR A 344 2.17 29.36 0.01
CA THR A 344 0.71 29.28 -0.21
C THR A 344 0.29 27.83 -0.46
N TYR A 345 -0.99 27.62 -0.74
CA TYR A 345 -1.57 26.29 -1.03
C TYR A 345 -2.49 26.41 -2.23
N ASP A 346 -2.47 25.44 -3.13
CA ASP A 346 -3.34 25.41 -4.30
C ASP A 346 -3.72 23.97 -4.68
N ASN A 347 -4.72 23.84 -5.54
CA ASN A 347 -5.20 22.57 -6.05
C ASN A 347 -4.65 22.33 -7.45
N LEU A 348 -3.95 21.20 -7.66
CA LEU A 348 -3.52 20.75 -8.97
C LEU A 348 -4.17 19.41 -9.34
N SER A 349 -4.12 19.08 -10.63
CA SER A 349 -4.66 17.82 -11.16
C SER A 349 -3.67 17.18 -12.12
N GLY A 350 -3.42 15.90 -11.97
CA GLY A 350 -2.53 15.08 -12.80
C GLY A 350 -2.21 13.76 -12.12
N THR A 351 -1.71 12.79 -12.87
CA THR A 351 -1.06 11.61 -12.32
C THR A 351 0.18 11.99 -11.49
N SER A 352 0.73 13.18 -11.75
CA SER A 352 1.77 13.83 -10.94
C SER A 352 1.36 14.09 -9.49
N MET A 353 0.06 14.20 -9.17
CA MET A 353 -0.47 14.34 -7.82
C MET A 353 -0.81 12.99 -7.20
N ALA A 354 -1.08 11.98 -8.03
CA ALA A 354 -1.35 10.62 -7.57
C ALA A 354 -0.07 9.87 -7.14
N SER A 355 1.02 10.03 -7.90
CA SER A 355 2.31 9.38 -7.61
C SER A 355 2.85 9.70 -6.20
N PRO A 356 2.90 10.96 -5.74
CA PRO A 356 3.38 11.29 -4.40
C PRO A 356 2.47 10.77 -3.27
N VAL A 357 1.19 10.53 -3.52
CA VAL A 357 0.32 9.83 -2.55
C VAL A 357 0.83 8.41 -2.32
N VAL A 358 1.16 7.68 -3.40
CA VAL A 358 1.74 6.34 -3.30
C VAL A 358 3.11 6.38 -2.62
N ALA A 359 3.96 7.36 -2.95
CA ALA A 359 5.27 7.54 -2.29
C ALA A 359 5.14 7.79 -0.78
N GLY A 360 4.17 8.63 -0.37
CA GLY A 360 3.89 8.89 1.04
C GLY A 360 3.37 7.65 1.77
N VAL A 361 2.47 6.86 1.15
CA VAL A 361 2.00 5.58 1.74
C VAL A 361 3.14 4.57 1.85
N ALA A 362 4.03 4.52 0.85
CA ALA A 362 5.25 3.72 0.94
C ALA A 362 6.13 4.15 2.12
N GLY A 363 6.23 5.46 2.38
CA GLY A 363 6.93 6.03 3.53
C GLY A 363 6.33 5.59 4.87
N LEU A 364 4.99 5.64 5.01
CA LEU A 364 4.31 5.12 6.21
C LEU A 364 4.56 3.62 6.41
N ALA A 365 4.50 2.84 5.33
CA ALA A 365 4.71 1.40 5.41
C ALA A 365 6.16 1.05 5.83
N LEU A 366 7.18 1.74 5.28
CA LEU A 366 8.59 1.53 5.65
C LEU A 366 8.91 1.98 7.09
N ASP A 367 8.19 2.98 7.62
CA ASP A 367 8.36 3.38 9.03
C ASP A 367 7.89 2.29 10.01
N VAL A 368 6.93 1.47 9.59
CA VAL A 368 6.40 0.35 10.40
C VAL A 368 7.14 -0.95 10.12
N TRP A 369 7.48 -1.21 8.86
CA TRP A 369 8.01 -2.49 8.38
C TRP A 369 9.41 -2.34 7.81
N ASP A 370 10.39 -3.06 8.38
CA ASP A 370 11.76 -3.13 7.86
C ASP A 370 11.83 -4.19 6.73
N VAL A 371 11.45 -3.77 5.52
CA VAL A 371 11.37 -4.64 4.34
C VAL A 371 12.10 -4.03 3.14
N ASP A 372 12.48 -4.85 2.17
CA ASP A 372 13.07 -4.39 0.91
C ASP A 372 12.00 -3.80 -0.04
N ASN A 373 12.46 -3.14 -1.11
CA ASN A 373 11.61 -2.49 -2.10
C ASN A 373 10.67 -3.48 -2.84
N VAL A 374 11.09 -4.73 -3.04
CA VAL A 374 10.27 -5.77 -3.69
C VAL A 374 9.13 -6.20 -2.77
N THR A 375 9.45 -6.46 -1.50
CA THR A 375 8.45 -6.81 -0.49
C THR A 375 7.48 -5.65 -0.25
N LEU A 376 7.98 -4.41 -0.18
CA LEU A 376 7.15 -3.22 -0.06
C LEU A 376 6.19 -3.08 -1.24
N ARG A 377 6.69 -3.24 -2.48
CA ARG A 377 5.88 -3.17 -3.70
C ARG A 377 4.74 -4.18 -3.68
N ASN A 378 5.04 -5.43 -3.40
CA ASN A 378 4.04 -6.48 -3.29
C ASN A 378 3.03 -6.18 -2.17
N HIS A 379 3.52 -5.70 -1.03
CA HIS A 379 2.68 -5.36 0.10
C HIS A 379 1.68 -4.23 -0.21
N LEU A 380 2.11 -3.17 -0.89
CA LEU A 380 1.22 -2.09 -1.30
C LEU A 380 0.20 -2.56 -2.35
N ASN A 381 0.59 -3.46 -3.24
CA ASN A 381 -0.32 -4.10 -4.20
C ASN A 381 -1.37 -4.98 -3.50
N ASP A 382 -0.94 -5.83 -2.56
CA ASP A 382 -1.81 -6.75 -1.83
C ASP A 382 -2.79 -6.06 -0.88
N THR A 383 -2.42 -4.86 -0.40
CA THR A 383 -3.25 -4.05 0.51
C THR A 383 -4.07 -2.98 -0.19
N ALA A 384 -3.97 -2.86 -1.51
CA ALA A 384 -4.73 -1.92 -2.32
C ALA A 384 -6.24 -2.22 -2.29
N THR A 385 -7.05 -1.17 -2.39
CA THR A 385 -8.52 -1.28 -2.43
C THR A 385 -8.99 -1.37 -3.88
N ASP A 386 -9.75 -2.41 -4.21
CA ASP A 386 -10.38 -2.55 -5.53
C ASP A 386 -11.59 -1.60 -5.66
N GLU A 387 -11.46 -0.59 -6.54
CA GLU A 387 -12.51 0.38 -6.84
C GLU A 387 -13.47 -0.09 -7.94
N GLY A 388 -13.31 -1.32 -8.40
CA GLY A 388 -14.15 -1.90 -9.45
C GLY A 388 -13.86 -1.35 -10.85
N LEU A 389 -12.70 -0.75 -11.05
CA LEU A 389 -12.19 -0.29 -12.34
C LEU A 389 -11.46 -1.44 -13.07
N GLY A 390 -11.16 -1.25 -14.35
CA GLY A 390 -10.36 -2.22 -15.09
C GLY A 390 -8.90 -2.26 -14.61
N SER A 391 -8.24 -3.41 -14.72
CA SER A 391 -6.82 -3.55 -14.31
C SER A 391 -5.88 -2.56 -15.03
N ASN A 392 -6.18 -2.21 -16.28
CA ASN A 392 -5.42 -1.18 -17.01
C ASN A 392 -5.70 0.26 -16.52
N GLU A 393 -6.65 0.44 -15.60
CA GLU A 393 -7.08 1.73 -15.06
C GLU A 393 -6.64 1.93 -13.62
N GLN A 394 -6.69 0.90 -12.78
CA GLN A 394 -6.34 0.95 -11.36
C GLN A 394 -5.17 0.02 -10.97
N GLY A 395 -4.69 -0.85 -11.88
CA GLY A 395 -3.74 -1.89 -11.52
C GLY A 395 -4.34 -2.86 -10.49
N ASN A 396 -3.66 -3.01 -9.36
CA ASN A 396 -4.14 -3.80 -8.21
C ASN A 396 -5.20 -3.07 -7.37
N GLY A 397 -5.39 -1.77 -7.59
CA GLY A 397 -6.38 -0.96 -6.88
C GLY A 397 -5.86 0.40 -6.46
N GLN A 398 -6.68 1.13 -5.70
CA GLN A 398 -6.27 2.36 -5.02
C GLN A 398 -5.38 2.01 -3.82
N VAL A 399 -4.23 2.69 -3.69
CA VAL A 399 -3.36 2.52 -2.53
C VAL A 399 -4.12 2.82 -1.23
N ASN A 400 -3.92 2.00 -0.19
CA ASN A 400 -4.59 2.12 1.10
C ASN A 400 -3.58 2.20 2.24
N ALA A 401 -3.41 3.38 2.82
CA ALA A 401 -2.41 3.64 3.85
C ALA A 401 -2.66 2.84 5.13
N ARG A 402 -3.93 2.76 5.57
CA ARG A 402 -4.29 2.00 6.76
C ARG A 402 -3.95 0.53 6.61
N ALA A 403 -4.36 -0.08 5.51
CA ALA A 403 -4.09 -1.49 5.26
C ALA A 403 -2.58 -1.75 5.16
N ALA A 404 -1.81 -0.82 4.55
CA ALA A 404 -0.36 -0.90 4.43
C ALA A 404 0.36 -0.88 5.79
N VAL A 405 -0.10 -0.13 6.78
CA VAL A 405 0.54 -0.07 8.11
C VAL A 405 -0.02 -1.09 9.12
N GLU A 406 -1.26 -1.55 8.96
CA GLU A 406 -1.91 -2.50 9.86
C GLU A 406 -1.70 -3.97 9.47
N THR A 407 -1.37 -4.25 8.20
CA THR A 407 -1.13 -5.61 7.69
C THR A 407 0.36 -5.92 7.71
N ASP A 408 0.76 -7.02 8.30
CA ASP A 408 2.16 -7.46 8.33
C ASP A 408 2.56 -7.97 6.93
N PRO A 409 3.53 -7.34 6.24
CA PRO A 409 3.98 -7.78 4.91
C PRO A 409 4.64 -9.17 4.92
N SER A 410 5.11 -9.65 6.08
CA SER A 410 5.58 -11.01 6.24
C SER A 410 4.45 -12.02 6.44
N GLY A 411 3.23 -11.51 6.68
CA GLY A 411 2.03 -12.30 6.90
C GLY A 411 1.12 -12.26 5.69
N GLY A 412 1.38 -13.02 4.65
CA GLY A 412 0.37 -13.37 3.65
C GLY A 412 -0.88 -13.87 4.36
N GLY A 413 -2.07 -13.30 4.06
CA GLY A 413 -3.31 -13.43 4.80
C GLY A 413 -3.63 -14.84 5.27
N GLY A 414 -3.63 -15.02 6.59
CA GLY A 414 -4.22 -16.17 7.29
C GLY A 414 -3.34 -17.40 7.46
N GLY A 415 -2.47 -17.40 8.46
CA GLY A 415 -1.93 -18.64 9.08
C GLY A 415 -0.49 -18.99 8.78
N GLY A 416 0.42 -18.43 9.54
CA GLY A 416 1.62 -19.08 10.07
C GLY A 416 2.66 -19.65 9.11
N GLY A 417 3.69 -18.89 8.79
CA GLY A 417 4.91 -19.37 8.16
C GLY A 417 5.31 -18.53 6.96
N THR A 418 6.57 -18.08 6.92
CA THR A 418 7.12 -17.40 5.72
C THR A 418 7.07 -18.35 4.51
N CYS A 419 6.40 -17.90 3.40
CA CYS A 419 6.43 -18.64 2.15
C CYS A 419 7.88 -18.73 1.64
N GLY A 420 8.38 -19.95 1.46
CA GLY A 420 9.72 -20.14 0.92
C GLY A 420 10.55 -21.27 1.51
N ALA A 421 10.20 -21.80 2.68
CA ALA A 421 10.88 -22.97 3.23
C ALA A 421 9.93 -23.81 4.10
N PRO A 422 9.77 -25.13 3.84
CA PRO A 422 10.50 -25.87 2.82
C PRO A 422 10.03 -25.64 1.40
N SER A 423 10.88 -25.74 0.42
CA SER A 423 10.57 -25.71 -1.00
C SER A 423 10.97 -27.00 -1.70
N THR A 424 10.29 -27.34 -2.77
CA THR A 424 10.67 -28.44 -3.66
C THR A 424 10.70 -27.96 -5.10
N SER A 425 11.65 -28.45 -5.90
CA SER A 425 11.76 -28.08 -7.30
C SER A 425 11.81 -29.31 -8.20
N ALA A 426 11.22 -29.22 -9.35
CA ALA A 426 11.34 -30.19 -10.43
C ALA A 426 11.74 -29.46 -11.71
N SER A 427 12.51 -30.10 -12.57
CA SER A 427 12.88 -29.53 -13.87
C SER A 427 12.82 -30.56 -14.98
N VAL A 428 12.49 -30.12 -16.16
CA VAL A 428 12.54 -30.89 -17.40
C VAL A 428 13.34 -30.12 -18.43
N SER A 429 14.16 -30.82 -19.24
CA SER A 429 14.87 -30.22 -20.38
C SER A 429 14.38 -30.90 -21.65
N ASP A 430 14.02 -30.09 -22.64
CA ASP A 430 13.53 -30.53 -23.94
C ASP A 430 13.98 -29.58 -25.05
N SER A 431 13.41 -29.65 -26.25
CA SER A 431 13.77 -28.76 -27.35
C SER A 431 12.62 -28.58 -28.33
N LEU A 432 12.39 -27.35 -28.76
CA LEU A 432 11.50 -27.02 -29.85
C LEU A 432 12.23 -26.98 -31.19
N SER A 433 11.61 -27.53 -32.22
CA SER A 433 12.23 -27.73 -33.52
C SER A 433 12.06 -26.56 -34.48
N ASP A 434 10.98 -25.80 -34.37
CA ASP A 434 10.68 -24.62 -35.18
C ASP A 434 9.54 -23.77 -34.55
N TYR A 435 9.19 -22.66 -35.16
CA TYR A 435 8.15 -21.71 -34.70
C TYR A 435 6.71 -22.26 -34.65
N THR A 436 6.48 -23.51 -35.03
CA THR A 436 5.17 -24.17 -34.96
C THR A 436 5.13 -25.26 -33.90
N ASP A 437 6.22 -25.41 -33.16
CA ASP A 437 6.40 -26.46 -32.15
C ASP A 437 6.09 -25.93 -30.75
N SER A 438 5.47 -26.76 -29.94
CA SER A 438 5.13 -26.44 -28.56
C SER A 438 5.05 -27.70 -27.71
N ASP A 439 5.46 -27.60 -26.45
CA ASP A 439 5.42 -28.70 -25.50
C ASP A 439 4.52 -28.37 -24.32
N CYS A 440 3.67 -29.33 -23.96
CA CYS A 440 2.81 -29.20 -22.80
C CYS A 440 3.26 -30.11 -21.67
N TYR A 441 3.37 -29.55 -20.47
CA TYR A 441 3.74 -30.24 -19.24
C TYR A 441 2.64 -30.14 -18.19
N TYR A 442 2.69 -31.05 -17.22
CA TYR A 442 1.90 -30.94 -16.01
C TYR A 442 2.74 -31.23 -14.80
N TYR A 443 2.43 -30.58 -13.68
CA TYR A 443 3.10 -30.73 -12.40
C TYR A 443 2.10 -31.09 -11.32
N GLY A 444 2.28 -32.26 -10.71
CA GLY A 444 1.47 -32.70 -9.57
C GLY A 444 2.05 -32.15 -8.27
N TRP A 445 1.23 -31.54 -7.44
CA TRP A 445 1.60 -30.88 -6.20
C TRP A 445 2.25 -31.83 -5.19
N ASN A 446 3.33 -31.38 -4.57
CA ASN A 446 4.01 -32.11 -3.47
C ASN A 446 3.47 -31.68 -2.11
N TYR A 447 2.95 -30.46 -2.00
CA TYR A 447 2.31 -29.92 -0.81
C TYR A 447 0.82 -29.79 -1.03
N SER A 448 0.03 -29.94 0.03
CA SER A 448 -1.44 -29.83 -0.03
C SER A 448 -1.93 -28.40 -0.03
N ASP A 449 -1.08 -27.45 0.37
CA ASP A 449 -1.40 -26.02 0.50
C ASP A 449 -0.11 -25.22 0.29
N PRO A 450 0.44 -25.18 -0.94
CA PRO A 450 1.61 -24.38 -1.24
C PRO A 450 1.22 -22.90 -1.26
N CYS A 451 2.05 -22.07 -0.65
CA CYS A 451 1.85 -20.64 -0.64
C CYS A 451 2.27 -19.95 -1.94
N GLN A 452 3.17 -20.59 -2.71
CA GLN A 452 3.63 -20.04 -4.00
C GLN A 452 4.17 -21.16 -4.90
N VAL A 453 3.99 -21.01 -6.20
CA VAL A 453 4.72 -21.77 -7.21
C VAL A 453 5.37 -20.79 -8.20
N VAL A 454 6.64 -21.05 -8.53
CA VAL A 454 7.40 -20.30 -9.53
C VAL A 454 7.71 -21.25 -10.69
N VAL A 455 7.39 -20.85 -11.91
CA VAL A 455 7.67 -21.56 -13.14
C VAL A 455 8.66 -20.72 -13.95
N GLU A 456 9.85 -21.27 -14.19
CA GLU A 456 10.95 -20.60 -14.90
C GLU A 456 11.30 -21.36 -16.18
N LEU A 457 11.34 -20.66 -17.28
CA LEU A 457 11.81 -21.16 -18.58
C LEU A 457 13.18 -20.56 -18.88
N ASP A 458 14.17 -21.40 -19.11
CA ASP A 458 15.53 -21.01 -19.55
C ASP A 458 15.79 -21.63 -20.92
N GLY A 459 15.68 -20.85 -21.96
CA GLY A 459 15.84 -21.25 -23.36
C GLY A 459 17.02 -20.57 -24.06
N PRO A 460 17.16 -20.78 -25.39
CA PRO A 460 18.28 -20.23 -26.14
C PRO A 460 18.19 -18.70 -26.30
N SER A 461 19.31 -18.02 -26.23
CA SER A 461 19.40 -16.56 -26.40
C SER A 461 19.18 -16.05 -27.83
N ASP A 462 19.06 -16.95 -28.81
CA ASP A 462 18.83 -16.67 -30.23
C ASP A 462 17.45 -17.19 -30.73
N ALA A 463 16.58 -17.57 -29.79
CA ALA A 463 15.20 -17.94 -30.02
C ALA A 463 14.28 -17.14 -29.08
N ASP A 464 12.98 -17.19 -29.32
CA ASP A 464 11.93 -16.53 -28.56
C ASP A 464 10.87 -17.58 -28.24
N PHE A 465 10.90 -18.07 -26.99
CA PHE A 465 9.98 -19.08 -26.48
C PHE A 465 9.10 -18.48 -25.37
N ASP A 466 7.81 -18.59 -25.54
CA ASP A 466 6.78 -18.09 -24.64
C ASP A 466 6.35 -19.15 -23.62
N LEU A 467 6.05 -18.73 -22.40
CA LEU A 467 5.52 -19.56 -21.33
C LEU A 467 4.05 -19.22 -21.01
N TYR A 468 3.17 -20.22 -21.04
CA TYR A 468 1.77 -20.10 -20.63
C TYR A 468 1.47 -21.10 -19.53
N VAL A 469 0.65 -20.72 -18.53
CA VAL A 469 0.31 -21.57 -17.39
C VAL A 469 -1.19 -21.54 -17.12
N ASN A 470 -1.76 -22.71 -16.82
CA ASN A 470 -3.11 -22.88 -16.30
C ASN A 470 -3.07 -23.41 -14.86
N ASP A 471 -3.80 -22.74 -13.97
CA ASP A 471 -3.94 -23.06 -12.56
C ASP A 471 -5.41 -23.42 -12.25
N GLY A 472 -5.67 -24.61 -11.71
CA GLY A 472 -7.02 -25.07 -11.34
C GLY A 472 -7.93 -25.52 -12.47
N THR A 473 -7.52 -25.45 -13.75
CA THR A 473 -8.38 -25.82 -14.90
C THR A 473 -8.25 -27.27 -15.33
N GLY A 474 -7.12 -27.94 -15.06
CA GLY A 474 -6.85 -29.34 -15.38
C GLY A 474 -6.60 -29.66 -16.86
N ASP A 475 -6.42 -28.62 -17.69
CA ASP A 475 -6.15 -28.74 -19.13
C ASP A 475 -4.89 -27.93 -19.51
N CYS A 476 -4.20 -28.35 -20.57
CA CYS A 476 -3.07 -27.62 -21.10
C CYS A 476 -3.48 -26.23 -21.61
N PRO A 477 -2.76 -25.15 -21.26
CA PRO A 477 -3.00 -23.85 -21.83
C PRO A 477 -2.77 -23.83 -23.35
N THR A 478 -3.29 -22.82 -24.00
CA THR A 478 -2.99 -22.50 -25.38
C THR A 478 -2.54 -21.05 -25.46
N THR A 479 -1.92 -20.63 -26.57
CA THR A 479 -1.52 -19.24 -26.79
C THR A 479 -2.68 -18.22 -26.78
N SER A 480 -3.94 -18.71 -26.76
CA SER A 480 -5.16 -17.87 -26.71
C SER A 480 -6.07 -18.15 -25.50
N SER A 481 -5.74 -19.14 -24.66
CA SER A 481 -6.51 -19.49 -23.46
C SER A 481 -5.54 -19.99 -22.38
N TYR A 482 -5.31 -19.19 -21.37
CA TYR A 482 -4.38 -19.41 -20.26
C TYR A 482 -4.83 -18.57 -19.05
N ASP A 483 -4.35 -18.94 -17.87
CA ASP A 483 -4.56 -18.14 -16.65
C ASP A 483 -3.38 -17.16 -16.44
N TYR A 484 -2.15 -17.63 -16.71
CA TYR A 484 -0.93 -16.82 -16.60
C TYR A 484 -0.07 -16.99 -17.85
N ARG A 485 0.75 -16.00 -18.14
CA ARG A 485 1.75 -16.06 -19.21
C ARG A 485 2.97 -15.19 -18.91
N SER A 486 4.10 -15.54 -19.53
CA SER A 486 5.28 -14.71 -19.66
C SER A 486 5.74 -14.83 -21.11
N ILE A 487 5.85 -13.71 -21.83
CA ILE A 487 6.04 -13.62 -23.31
C ILE A 487 6.98 -12.46 -23.63
N SER A 488 8.18 -12.46 -23.09
CA SER A 488 9.20 -11.46 -23.42
C SER A 488 9.72 -11.66 -24.85
N THR A 489 10.72 -10.91 -25.29
CA THR A 489 11.33 -11.06 -26.62
C THR A 489 12.53 -11.99 -26.63
N ASP A 490 12.68 -12.83 -25.61
CA ASP A 490 13.70 -13.86 -25.49
C ASP A 490 13.10 -15.15 -24.92
N SER A 491 13.91 -16.10 -24.55
CA SER A 491 13.45 -17.40 -24.00
C SER A 491 13.72 -17.53 -22.49
N GLN A 492 13.77 -16.41 -21.77
CA GLN A 492 13.93 -16.34 -20.32
C GLN A 492 12.61 -15.87 -19.71
N GLU A 493 11.73 -16.83 -19.37
CA GLU A 493 10.37 -16.50 -18.93
C GLU A 493 10.16 -16.95 -17.49
N THR A 494 9.39 -16.19 -16.72
CA THR A 494 9.04 -16.53 -15.34
C THR A 494 7.57 -16.22 -15.08
N VAL A 495 6.86 -17.20 -14.50
CA VAL A 495 5.50 -17.04 -13.97
C VAL A 495 5.54 -17.38 -12.50
N THR A 496 5.08 -16.46 -11.67
CA THR A 496 4.90 -16.67 -10.22
C THR A 496 3.41 -16.67 -9.90
N ILE A 497 2.95 -17.67 -9.16
CA ILE A 497 1.55 -17.82 -8.73
C ILE A 497 1.54 -17.93 -7.22
N ASP A 498 0.91 -16.99 -6.55
CA ASP A 498 0.69 -17.00 -5.11
C ASP A 498 -0.61 -17.73 -4.76
N ASN A 499 -0.58 -18.57 -3.73
CA ASN A 499 -1.71 -19.40 -3.30
C ASN A 499 -2.37 -20.17 -4.46
N PRO A 500 -1.60 -21.01 -5.22
CA PRO A 500 -2.12 -21.69 -6.40
C PRO A 500 -3.28 -22.64 -6.08
N ASP A 501 -4.18 -22.83 -7.04
CA ASP A 501 -5.28 -23.79 -6.92
C ASP A 501 -4.80 -25.24 -7.06
N THR A 502 -4.65 -25.91 -5.96
CA THR A 502 -4.19 -27.31 -5.89
C THR A 502 -5.30 -28.34 -6.17
N SER A 503 -6.48 -27.92 -6.58
CA SER A 503 -7.60 -28.83 -6.91
C SER A 503 -7.33 -29.69 -8.14
N THR A 504 -6.43 -29.25 -9.04
CA THR A 504 -5.93 -29.99 -10.20
C THR A 504 -4.40 -29.87 -10.27
N ASP A 505 -3.75 -30.63 -11.17
CA ASP A 505 -2.34 -30.43 -11.50
C ASP A 505 -2.13 -29.05 -12.18
N LEU A 506 -0.95 -28.45 -12.02
CA LEU A 506 -0.55 -27.24 -12.74
C LEU A 506 -0.15 -27.62 -14.18
N TYR A 507 -0.70 -26.95 -15.18
CA TYR A 507 -0.37 -27.20 -16.58
C TYR A 507 0.39 -26.04 -17.20
N MET A 508 1.43 -26.36 -17.99
CA MET A 508 2.34 -25.38 -18.60
C MET A 508 2.55 -25.70 -20.07
N LEU A 509 2.53 -24.69 -20.91
CA LEU A 509 2.87 -24.76 -22.34
C LEU A 509 4.12 -23.90 -22.58
N VAL A 510 5.12 -24.50 -23.20
CA VAL A 510 6.25 -23.80 -23.81
C VAL A 510 5.99 -23.75 -25.31
N ASP A 511 5.84 -22.56 -25.87
CA ASP A 511 5.51 -22.33 -27.30
C ASP A 511 6.64 -21.57 -27.98
N SER A 512 7.02 -21.96 -29.19
CA SER A 512 8.03 -21.25 -29.94
C SER A 512 7.39 -20.12 -30.75
N TYR A 513 7.51 -18.86 -30.29
CA TYR A 513 7.16 -17.71 -31.10
C TYR A 513 8.11 -17.53 -32.27
N SER A 514 9.42 -17.75 -32.06
CA SER A 514 10.41 -17.78 -33.13
C SER A 514 11.68 -18.56 -32.74
N GLY A 515 12.29 -19.19 -33.71
CA GLY A 515 13.56 -19.93 -33.53
C GLY A 515 13.36 -21.42 -33.19
N SER A 516 14.40 -22.04 -32.65
CA SER A 516 14.43 -23.43 -32.23
C SER A 516 15.60 -23.66 -31.30
N GLY A 517 15.53 -24.66 -30.43
CA GLY A 517 16.65 -25.02 -29.56
C GLY A 517 16.22 -25.75 -28.30
N GLY A 518 17.19 -26.08 -27.47
CA GLY A 518 16.96 -26.73 -26.19
C GLY A 518 16.60 -25.71 -25.11
N TYR A 519 15.71 -26.08 -24.20
CA TYR A 519 15.32 -25.28 -23.03
C TYR A 519 15.28 -26.13 -21.77
N THR A 520 15.19 -25.46 -20.62
CA THR A 520 14.89 -26.07 -19.31
C THR A 520 13.72 -25.36 -18.70
N LEU A 521 12.67 -26.11 -18.34
CA LEU A 521 11.54 -25.62 -17.57
C LEU A 521 11.71 -26.08 -16.12
N THR A 522 11.74 -25.16 -15.18
CA THR A 522 11.89 -25.42 -13.75
C THR A 522 10.65 -24.94 -13.01
N ILE A 523 10.10 -25.82 -12.15
CA ILE A 523 8.97 -25.50 -11.29
C ILE A 523 9.46 -25.56 -9.85
N THR A 524 9.29 -24.48 -9.08
CA THR A 524 9.62 -24.44 -7.66
C THR A 524 8.36 -24.16 -6.85
N GLU A 525 7.93 -25.18 -6.12
CA GLU A 525 6.79 -25.12 -5.20
C GLU A 525 7.30 -24.77 -3.80
N LYS A 526 6.69 -23.76 -3.18
CA LYS A 526 7.05 -23.27 -1.85
C LYS A 526 5.87 -23.42 -0.89
N THR A 527 6.15 -23.64 0.38
CA THR A 527 5.15 -23.70 1.45
C THR A 527 5.60 -22.86 2.63
N THR A 528 4.64 -22.56 3.53
CA THR A 528 4.87 -21.78 4.76
C THR A 528 5.46 -22.62 5.87
#